data_2e7ed20f76f0d61ce4cb544343f6a3c3
#
_entry.id   2e7ed20f76f0d61ce4cb544343f6a3c3
#
_cell.length_a   1.000
_cell.length_b   1.000
_cell.length_c   1.000
_cell.angle_alpha   90.00
_cell.angle_beta   90.00
_cell.angle_gamma   90.00
#
_symmetry.space_group_name_H-M   'P 1'
#
loop_
_entity.id
_entity.type
_entity.pdbx_description
1 polymer ?
#
loop_
_entity_poly.entity_id
_entity_poly.type
_entity_poly.pdbx_seq_one_letter_code
_entity_poly.pdbx_strand_id
1 'polypeptide(L)'
;MHRPPRSNGGYADFTLLNGSAAAAAELLYEVINAMGVAITPHIADCLYTGLATDTGCFRFSSTTANTHIVAAKLIEAGCHVEELNTLLFDTKPRERMEAERIARNHLEYYLDGRCALIYLTRDEIEQSG
;
A
#
# COMPACT_ATOMS: atom_id res chain seq x y z
N MET A 1 3.87 11.60 -5.86
CA MET A 1 2.97 12.41 -4.99
C MET A 1 1.55 12.11 -5.42
N HIS A 2 0.91 11.11 -4.83
CA HIS A 2 -0.45 10.71 -5.19
C HIS A 2 -1.41 11.54 -4.31
N ARG A 3 -1.80 12.72 -4.80
CA ARG A 3 -2.95 13.41 -4.21
C ARG A 3 -4.20 12.70 -4.70
N PRO A 4 -5.12 12.27 -3.82
CA PRO A 4 -6.40 11.77 -4.26
C PRO A 4 -7.06 12.84 -5.13
N PRO A 5 -7.69 12.45 -6.24
CA PRO A 5 -8.30 13.42 -7.14
C PRO A 5 -9.35 14.23 -6.37
N ARG A 6 -9.23 15.55 -6.42
CA ARG A 6 -10.26 16.49 -5.91
C ARG A 6 -11.62 16.33 -6.61
N SER A 7 -11.70 15.44 -7.60
CA SER A 7 -12.82 15.23 -8.50
C SER A 7 -13.70 14.03 -8.13
N ASN A 8 -13.65 13.53 -6.89
CA ASN A 8 -14.46 12.39 -6.46
C ASN A 8 -15.91 12.79 -6.10
N GLY A 9 -16.45 13.84 -6.74
CA GLY A 9 -17.79 14.33 -6.51
C GLY A 9 -18.79 13.75 -7.50
N GLY A 10 -19.93 13.25 -7.01
CA GLY A 10 -21.13 13.05 -7.80
C GLY A 10 -21.52 11.62 -8.13
N TYR A 11 -20.82 10.60 -7.62
CA TYR A 11 -21.23 9.19 -7.81
C TYR A 11 -21.74 8.50 -6.53
N ALA A 12 -21.61 9.15 -5.38
CA ALA A 12 -22.03 8.62 -4.08
C ALA A 12 -22.94 9.63 -3.35
N ASP A 13 -23.92 9.12 -2.58
CA ASP A 13 -24.83 9.95 -1.77
C ASP A 13 -24.06 10.66 -0.63
N PHE A 14 -23.03 10.02 -0.12
CA PHE A 14 -22.13 10.55 0.91
C PHE A 14 -20.68 10.40 0.50
N THR A 15 -19.92 11.48 0.67
CA THR A 15 -18.49 11.48 0.33
C THR A 15 -17.68 12.08 1.47
N LEU A 16 -16.70 11.31 1.98
CA LEU A 16 -15.70 11.78 2.93
C LEU A 16 -14.36 11.90 2.21
N LEU A 17 -13.82 13.11 2.13
CA LEU A 17 -12.55 13.41 1.47
C LEU A 17 -11.59 14.09 2.42
N ASN A 18 -10.40 13.54 2.56
CA ASN A 18 -9.28 14.17 3.24
C ASN A 18 -8.00 14.00 2.41
N GLY A 19 -7.62 15.03 1.67
CA GLY A 19 -6.43 15.02 0.81
C GLY A 19 -5.10 15.01 1.56
N SER A 20 -5.11 15.10 2.90
CA SER A 20 -3.93 15.01 3.76
C SER A 20 -3.77 13.65 4.42
N ALA A 21 -4.77 12.77 4.35
CA ALA A 21 -4.66 11.40 4.83
C ALA A 21 -3.63 10.62 3.99
N ALA A 22 -2.80 9.82 4.64
CA ALA A 22 -1.79 9.00 3.97
C ALA A 22 -2.40 7.80 3.25
N ALA A 23 -3.55 7.31 3.74
CA ALA A 23 -4.30 6.20 3.20
C ALA A 23 -5.80 6.38 3.44
N ALA A 24 -6.63 5.80 2.58
CA ALA A 24 -8.08 5.73 2.79
C ALA A 24 -8.43 4.95 4.09
N ALA A 25 -7.55 4.05 4.51
CA ALA A 25 -7.70 3.28 5.75
C ALA A 25 -7.76 4.18 7.01
N GLU A 26 -7.09 5.35 7.02
CA GLU A 26 -7.21 6.32 8.13
C GLU A 26 -8.64 6.85 8.24
N LEU A 27 -9.25 7.23 7.12
CA LEU A 27 -10.62 7.73 7.10
C LEU A 27 -11.62 6.64 7.47
N LEU A 28 -11.40 5.43 6.98
CA LEU A 28 -12.26 4.30 7.31
C LEU A 28 -12.19 3.94 8.79
N TYR A 29 -10.99 4.01 9.41
CA TYR A 29 -10.82 3.88 10.86
C TYR A 29 -11.66 4.91 11.63
N GLU A 30 -11.64 6.18 11.21
CA GLU A 30 -12.43 7.24 11.83
C GLU A 30 -13.95 6.97 11.69
N VAL A 31 -14.40 6.55 10.49
CA VAL A 31 -15.80 6.22 10.22
C VAL A 31 -16.29 5.06 11.11
N ILE A 32 -15.51 3.97 11.19
CA ILE A 32 -15.86 2.80 12.01
C ILE A 32 -15.99 3.20 13.48
N ASN A 33 -15.05 4.00 14.01
CA ASN A 33 -15.14 4.51 15.39
C ASN A 33 -16.35 5.43 15.59
N ALA A 34 -16.65 6.33 14.65
CA ALA A 34 -17.81 7.21 14.71
C ALA A 34 -19.14 6.44 14.71
N MET A 35 -19.17 5.28 14.07
CA MET A 35 -20.31 4.36 14.10
C MET A 35 -20.43 3.58 15.41
N GLY A 36 -19.46 3.70 16.33
CA GLY A 36 -19.44 2.95 17.60
C GLY A 36 -19.15 1.45 17.42
N VAL A 37 -18.58 1.07 16.28
CA VAL A 37 -18.23 -0.34 15.99
C VAL A 37 -16.85 -0.63 16.57
N ALA A 38 -16.74 -1.72 17.32
CA ALA A 38 -15.47 -2.17 17.88
C ALA A 38 -14.53 -2.65 16.78
N ILE A 39 -13.28 -2.18 16.80
CA ILE A 39 -12.23 -2.68 15.93
C ILE A 39 -11.79 -4.05 16.42
N THR A 40 -12.20 -5.09 15.73
CA THR A 40 -11.74 -6.46 15.98
C THR A 40 -10.34 -6.68 15.38
N PRO A 41 -9.56 -7.71 15.81
CA PRO A 41 -8.27 -8.02 15.19
C PRO A 41 -8.34 -8.15 13.67
N HIS A 42 -9.38 -8.78 13.13
CA HIS A 42 -9.57 -8.94 11.68
C HIS A 42 -9.81 -7.58 10.96
N ILE A 43 -10.61 -6.69 11.57
CA ILE A 43 -10.79 -5.32 11.03
C ILE A 43 -9.46 -4.57 11.12
N ALA A 44 -8.72 -4.73 12.21
CA ALA A 44 -7.41 -4.12 12.38
C ALA A 44 -6.40 -4.58 11.32
N ASP A 45 -6.37 -5.88 10.99
CA ASP A 45 -5.53 -6.44 9.94
C ASP A 45 -5.85 -5.83 8.57
N CYS A 46 -7.13 -5.71 8.23
CA CYS A 46 -7.56 -5.10 6.96
C CYS A 46 -7.16 -3.63 6.87
N LEU A 47 -7.39 -2.85 7.93
CA LEU A 47 -7.05 -1.43 7.97
C LEU A 47 -5.54 -1.22 7.96
N TYR A 48 -4.78 -2.04 8.71
CA TYR A 48 -3.32 -1.99 8.74
C TYR A 48 -2.72 -2.31 7.39
N THR A 49 -3.26 -3.33 6.69
CA THR A 49 -2.83 -3.68 5.33
C THR A 49 -2.97 -2.48 4.38
N GLY A 50 -4.13 -1.81 4.37
CA GLY A 50 -4.33 -0.61 3.57
C GLY A 50 -3.38 0.53 3.95
N LEU A 51 -3.17 0.74 5.24
CA LEU A 51 -2.26 1.76 5.76
C LEU A 51 -0.80 1.49 5.37
N ALA A 52 -0.33 0.26 5.58
CA ALA A 52 1.04 -0.15 5.30
C ALA A 52 1.35 -0.13 3.78
N THR A 53 0.43 -0.60 2.94
CA THR A 53 0.63 -0.61 1.48
C THR A 53 0.68 0.79 0.89
N ASP A 54 -0.24 1.69 1.25
CA ASP A 54 -0.30 3.06 0.74
C ASP A 54 0.87 3.93 1.20
N THR A 55 1.47 3.61 2.34
CA THR A 55 2.62 4.32 2.91
C THR A 55 3.97 3.65 2.62
N GLY A 56 3.97 2.53 1.88
CA GLY A 56 5.18 1.72 1.64
C GLY A 56 5.83 1.27 2.96
N CYS A 57 5.03 0.77 3.87
CA CYS A 57 5.43 0.43 5.25
C CYS A 57 6.01 1.67 5.98
N PHE A 58 5.24 2.77 5.96
CA PHE A 58 5.56 4.04 6.62
C PHE A 58 6.81 4.78 6.11
N ARG A 59 7.31 4.43 4.91
CA ARG A 59 8.52 5.03 4.32
C ARG A 59 8.24 6.21 3.39
N PHE A 60 7.03 6.34 2.88
CA PHE A 60 6.70 7.38 1.92
C PHE A 60 6.46 8.73 2.60
N SER A 61 6.67 9.81 1.88
CA SER A 61 6.50 11.19 2.36
C SER A 61 5.05 11.56 2.70
N SER A 62 4.09 10.73 2.32
CA SER A 62 2.68 10.85 2.72
C SER A 62 2.44 10.45 4.16
N THR A 63 3.34 9.66 4.78
CA THR A 63 3.22 9.21 6.17
C THR A 63 3.22 10.40 7.12
N THR A 64 2.24 10.48 8.01
CA THR A 64 2.06 11.54 8.98
C THR A 64 2.11 11.01 10.42
N ALA A 65 2.14 11.90 11.40
CA ALA A 65 1.99 11.51 12.80
C ALA A 65 0.66 10.78 13.05
N ASN A 66 -0.44 11.23 12.41
CA ASN A 66 -1.74 10.55 12.51
C ASN A 66 -1.70 9.12 11.96
N THR A 67 -0.97 8.89 10.88
CA THR A 67 -0.74 7.54 10.32
C THR A 67 -0.18 6.59 11.36
N HIS A 68 0.84 7.02 12.13
CA HIS A 68 1.43 6.24 13.20
C HIS A 68 0.49 6.06 14.41
N ILE A 69 -0.31 7.09 14.75
CA ILE A 69 -1.31 6.99 15.82
C ILE A 69 -2.37 5.96 15.45
N VAL A 70 -2.89 5.99 14.23
CA VAL A 70 -3.86 4.98 13.77
C VAL A 70 -3.23 3.59 13.78
N ALA A 71 -1.99 3.43 13.26
CA ALA A 71 -1.28 2.15 13.31
C ALA A 71 -1.15 1.62 14.75
N ALA A 72 -0.77 2.48 15.71
CA ALA A 72 -0.68 2.10 17.13
C ALA A 72 -2.03 1.60 17.68
N LYS A 73 -3.14 2.26 17.32
CA LYS A 73 -4.50 1.84 17.72
C LYS A 73 -4.90 0.50 17.12
N LEU A 74 -4.50 0.23 15.90
CA LEU A 74 -4.74 -1.06 15.24
C LEU A 74 -3.93 -2.18 15.92
N ILE A 75 -2.70 -1.90 16.34
CA ILE A 75 -1.86 -2.83 17.10
C ILE A 75 -2.50 -3.12 18.48
N GLU A 76 -2.98 -2.09 19.19
CA GLU A 76 -3.71 -2.24 20.45
C GLU A 76 -4.98 -3.09 20.29
N ALA A 77 -5.62 -3.04 19.12
CA ALA A 77 -6.78 -3.85 18.76
C ALA A 77 -6.44 -5.31 18.37
N GLY A 78 -5.16 -5.69 18.39
CA GLY A 78 -4.69 -7.05 18.15
C GLY A 78 -4.32 -7.34 16.69
N CYS A 79 -3.90 -6.34 15.92
CA CYS A 79 -3.41 -6.53 14.56
C CYS A 79 -2.17 -7.44 14.51
N HIS A 80 -2.13 -8.37 13.55
CA HIS A 80 -1.03 -9.32 13.34
C HIS A 80 0.09 -8.70 12.47
N VAL A 81 0.73 -7.65 12.97
CA VAL A 81 1.67 -6.81 12.22
C VAL A 81 2.84 -7.59 11.62
N GLU A 82 3.45 -8.52 12.39
CA GLU A 82 4.59 -9.30 11.92
C GLU A 82 4.23 -10.15 10.71
N GLU A 83 3.10 -10.88 10.80
CA GLU A 83 2.62 -11.74 9.72
C GLU A 83 2.27 -10.93 8.47
N LEU A 84 1.58 -9.80 8.65
CA LEU A 84 1.19 -8.93 7.55
C LEU A 84 2.40 -8.30 6.86
N ASN A 85 3.37 -7.79 7.62
CA ASN A 85 4.57 -7.20 7.04
C ASN A 85 5.41 -8.23 6.30
N THR A 86 5.58 -9.42 6.87
CA THR A 86 6.28 -10.53 6.22
C THR A 86 5.60 -10.90 4.91
N LEU A 87 4.26 -11.06 4.92
CA LEU A 87 3.51 -11.43 3.71
C LEU A 87 3.57 -10.35 2.64
N LEU A 88 3.39 -9.06 3.02
CA LEU A 88 3.26 -7.96 2.07
C LEU A 88 4.60 -7.48 1.50
N PHE A 89 5.67 -7.53 2.31
CA PHE A 89 6.92 -6.83 1.95
C PHE A 89 8.15 -7.74 1.90
N ASP A 90 8.18 -8.84 2.65
CA ASP A 90 9.36 -9.69 2.77
C ASP A 90 9.22 -11.01 1.99
N THR A 91 7.99 -11.45 1.74
CA THR A 91 7.74 -12.69 0.99
C THR A 91 7.70 -12.42 -0.51
N LYS A 92 8.58 -13.10 -1.24
CA LYS A 92 8.58 -13.09 -2.71
C LYS A 92 8.38 -14.52 -3.24
N PRO A 93 7.31 -14.79 -3.99
CA PRO A 93 7.16 -16.04 -4.72
C PRO A 93 8.31 -16.27 -5.68
N ARG A 94 8.62 -17.55 -5.94
CA ARG A 94 9.72 -17.95 -6.85
C ARG A 94 9.54 -17.36 -8.25
N GLU A 95 8.31 -17.38 -8.74
CA GLU A 95 7.91 -16.82 -10.05
C GLU A 95 8.25 -15.34 -10.14
N ARG A 96 7.95 -14.58 -9.09
CA ARG A 96 8.30 -13.15 -9.01
C ARG A 96 9.81 -12.94 -9.01
N MET A 97 10.57 -13.77 -8.27
CA MET A 97 12.03 -13.67 -8.24
C MET A 97 12.62 -13.96 -9.61
N GLU A 98 12.09 -14.96 -10.34
CA GLU A 98 12.52 -15.28 -11.69
C GLU A 98 12.17 -14.17 -12.69
N ALA A 99 10.96 -13.62 -12.62
CA ALA A 99 10.58 -12.45 -13.43
C ALA A 99 11.49 -11.24 -13.16
N GLU A 100 11.80 -10.94 -11.89
CA GLU A 100 12.75 -9.87 -11.53
C GLU A 100 14.16 -10.15 -12.10
N ARG A 101 14.60 -11.40 -12.11
CA ARG A 101 15.90 -11.79 -12.69
C ARG A 101 15.92 -11.55 -14.21
N ILE A 102 14.88 -11.98 -14.91
CA ILE A 102 14.76 -11.79 -16.36
C ILE A 102 14.71 -10.28 -16.67
N ALA A 103 13.87 -9.52 -15.97
CA ALA A 103 13.73 -8.09 -16.16
C ALA A 103 15.05 -7.32 -15.99
N ARG A 104 15.90 -7.73 -15.05
CA ARG A 104 17.22 -7.11 -14.83
C ARG A 104 18.17 -7.31 -16.00
N ASN A 105 18.03 -8.38 -16.81
CA ASN A 105 18.84 -8.58 -18.00
C ASN A 105 18.47 -7.58 -19.11
N HIS A 106 17.27 -6.99 -19.04
CA HIS A 106 16.79 -5.96 -19.98
C HIS A 106 17.05 -4.52 -19.47
N LEU A 107 17.90 -4.35 -18.46
CA LEU A 107 18.19 -3.02 -17.93
C LEU A 107 19.06 -2.24 -18.93
N GLU A 108 18.49 -1.19 -19.45
CA GLU A 108 19.14 -0.28 -20.39
C GLU A 108 19.21 1.14 -19.82
N TYR A 109 20.34 1.82 -20.03
CA TYR A 109 20.54 3.19 -19.59
C TYR A 109 20.55 4.15 -20.76
N TYR A 110 19.89 5.29 -20.62
CA TYR A 110 19.78 6.36 -21.61
C TYR A 110 20.11 7.71 -20.95
N LEU A 111 20.39 8.71 -21.80
CA LEU A 111 20.63 10.10 -21.36
C LEU A 111 21.72 10.19 -20.26
N ASP A 112 22.89 9.59 -20.52
CA ASP A 112 24.03 9.57 -19.59
C ASP A 112 23.66 9.02 -18.20
N GLY A 113 22.84 7.95 -18.17
CA GLY A 113 22.43 7.30 -16.93
C GLY A 113 21.26 7.99 -16.18
N ARG A 114 20.69 9.04 -16.77
CA ARG A 114 19.57 9.78 -16.16
C ARG A 114 18.22 9.10 -16.36
N CYS A 115 18.14 8.17 -17.31
CA CYS A 115 16.98 7.33 -17.56
C CYS A 115 17.40 5.87 -17.57
N ALA A 116 16.64 5.02 -16.91
CA ALA A 116 16.78 3.57 -16.96
C ALA A 116 15.46 2.96 -17.43
N LEU A 117 15.55 2.02 -18.36
CA LEU A 117 14.42 1.22 -18.85
C LEU A 117 14.62 -0.22 -18.40
N ILE A 118 13.57 -0.81 -17.87
CA ILE A 118 13.49 -2.24 -17.57
C ILE A 118 12.12 -2.73 -18.05
N TYR A 119 12.09 -3.90 -18.67
CA TYR A 119 10.84 -4.46 -19.20
C TYR A 119 10.83 -5.97 -19.13
N LEU A 120 9.64 -6.55 -19.29
CA LEU A 120 9.39 -7.96 -19.52
C LEU A 120 8.49 -8.08 -20.75
N THR A 121 8.80 -9.01 -21.63
CA THR A 121 7.89 -9.41 -22.70
C THR A 121 6.83 -10.36 -22.16
N ARG A 122 5.73 -10.51 -22.90
CA ARG A 122 4.67 -11.44 -22.52
C ARG A 122 5.18 -12.89 -22.41
N ASP A 123 5.99 -13.32 -23.36
CA ASP A 123 6.54 -14.68 -23.38
C ASP A 123 7.44 -14.94 -22.14
N GLU A 124 8.21 -13.94 -21.72
CA GLU A 124 9.05 -14.02 -20.52
C GLU A 124 8.23 -14.06 -19.22
N ILE A 125 7.09 -13.37 -19.17
CA ILE A 125 6.16 -13.47 -18.05
C ILE A 125 5.58 -14.89 -17.97
N GLU A 126 5.17 -15.46 -19.11
CA GLU A 126 4.65 -16.84 -19.18
C GLU A 126 5.73 -17.89 -18.83
N GLN A 127 7.02 -17.63 -19.12
CA GLN A 127 8.14 -18.51 -18.74
C GLN A 127 8.54 -18.41 -17.27
N SER A 128 8.25 -17.29 -16.62
CA SER A 128 8.61 -17.09 -15.21
C SER A 128 7.73 -17.88 -14.22
N GLY A 129 6.59 -18.43 -14.69
CA GLY A 129 5.67 -19.28 -13.94
C GLY A 129 4.25 -18.77 -14.01
#